data_ef83dc8476d6bd6c7a1576e53d427ab3
#
_entry.id   ef83dc8476d6bd6c7a1576e53d427ab3
#
_cell.length_a   1.000
_cell.length_b   1.000
_cell.length_c   1.000
_cell.angle_alpha   90.00
_cell.angle_beta   90.00
_cell.angle_gamma   90.00
#
_symmetry.space_group_name_H-M   'P 1'
#
loop_
_entity.id
_entity.type
_entity.pdbx_description
1 polymer ?
#
loop_
_entity_poly.entity_id
_entity_poly.type
_entity_poly.pdbx_seq_one_letter_code
_entity_poly.pdbx_strand_id
1 'polypeptide(L)'
;MRPPLDLLLAALLVLIAPQIATPQASQLHCQVTPPAQAEPPQPVSTIRGSDKAPITILVFSDFESFPCARSASVIDSFLQQTRDVRVIFKHAPAGSNPNALLAHEAALAAGAQGKFWEMHDTLFENQTKLTRADLLGYAKSLGLDLAAFEHALDNHTYRPIVERDLAEAAGLGVSTTPTFFVNGRRLVGPQGYASLGAVIETLLAGIPPDKRVQPELVAAGPAQQIDITRAPTRGPATAPVSLVEFSDFECPFCAETAPVVRQLLLAYPTQVRFAFKHYPLPMHKESPLAHEASLAAADQGKFWEMHDLLFATQAKWVQARSSAKAAESEPVPTLRDDLIAKAAQLNLDVPRFTKDLDTHRFKPQVDQDRQEGNRLGVDGTPYFFINGHAISGGASLEDFKHLIDAALKETAAPIATPVPAR
;
A
#
# COMPACT_ATOMS: atom_id res chain seq x y z
N MET A 1 -62.41 28.85 -51.61
CA MET A 1 -62.68 30.05 -52.41
C MET A 1 -61.35 30.80 -52.58
N ARG A 2 -60.91 30.90 -53.81
CA ARG A 2 -59.85 31.82 -54.30
C ARG A 2 -60.50 33.15 -54.71
N PRO A 3 -59.72 34.15 -55.14
CA PRO A 3 -58.54 34.97 -54.81
C PRO A 3 -58.95 36.49 -54.75
N PRO A 4 -58.22 37.55 -55.13
CA PRO A 4 -57.05 37.69 -56.04
C PRO A 4 -55.92 38.61 -55.52
N LEU A 5 -54.81 38.49 -56.12
CA LEU A 5 -53.93 39.36 -56.93
C LEU A 5 -54.29 40.85 -56.94
N ASP A 6 -53.26 41.70 -56.70
CA ASP A 6 -53.04 42.85 -57.63
C ASP A 6 -51.56 43.35 -57.53
N LEU A 7 -51.00 43.53 -58.70
CA LEU A 7 -49.80 44.18 -59.13
C LEU A 7 -49.85 45.71 -58.92
N LEU A 8 -48.66 46.33 -58.75
CA LEU A 8 -48.22 47.52 -59.51
C LEU A 8 -46.90 48.05 -58.93
N LEU A 9 -45.84 47.92 -59.67
CA LEU A 9 -45.05 48.95 -60.41
C LEU A 9 -44.89 50.30 -59.70
N ALA A 10 -43.60 50.68 -59.40
CA ALA A 10 -42.97 51.91 -59.90
C ALA A 10 -41.66 52.16 -59.26
N ALA A 11 -40.70 52.30 -60.02
CA ALA A 11 -39.87 53.46 -60.38
C ALA A 11 -38.50 53.51 -59.75
N LEU A 12 -37.58 53.32 -60.64
CA LEU A 12 -36.14 53.52 -60.57
C LEU A 12 -35.81 55.02 -60.33
N LEU A 13 -35.13 55.38 -59.28
CA LEU A 13 -34.46 56.68 -59.12
C LEU A 13 -33.01 56.40 -58.77
N VAL A 14 -32.15 56.60 -59.80
CA VAL A 14 -30.71 56.61 -59.67
C VAL A 14 -30.30 57.95 -59.07
N LEU A 15 -29.81 57.95 -57.85
CA LEU A 15 -29.09 59.10 -57.27
C LEU A 15 -27.59 58.77 -57.19
N ILE A 16 -26.85 59.45 -58.05
CA ILE A 16 -25.38 59.46 -58.07
C ILE A 16 -24.93 60.34 -56.91
N ALA A 17 -24.29 59.74 -55.89
CA ALA A 17 -23.59 60.45 -54.84
C ALA A 17 -22.08 60.27 -55.05
N PRO A 18 -21.26 61.31 -54.81
CA PRO A 18 -19.79 61.26 -55.04
C PRO A 18 -19.12 60.33 -54.02
N GLN A 19 -18.23 59.49 -54.52
CA GLN A 19 -17.36 58.65 -53.68
C GLN A 19 -16.31 59.52 -53.02
N ILE A 20 -16.41 59.69 -51.71
CA ILE A 20 -15.32 60.20 -50.87
C ILE A 20 -14.42 58.99 -50.50
N ALA A 21 -13.22 59.02 -51.04
CA ALA A 21 -12.19 58.00 -50.68
C ALA A 21 -11.80 58.13 -49.21
N THR A 22 -12.16 57.19 -48.38
CA THR A 22 -11.62 57.03 -47.03
C THR A 22 -10.30 56.26 -47.08
N PRO A 23 -9.28 56.68 -46.30
CA PRO A 23 -8.01 55.97 -46.27
C PRO A 23 -8.21 54.58 -45.63
N GLN A 24 -7.73 53.55 -46.31
CA GLN A 24 -7.64 52.21 -45.78
C GLN A 24 -6.71 52.21 -44.56
N ALA A 25 -7.26 52.07 -43.35
CA ALA A 25 -6.53 51.69 -42.19
C ALA A 25 -6.06 50.23 -42.35
N SER A 26 -4.79 50.02 -42.51
CA SER A 26 -4.18 48.69 -42.48
C SER A 26 -4.49 48.05 -41.13
N GLN A 27 -5.50 47.21 -41.08
CA GLN A 27 -5.69 46.34 -39.93
C GLN A 27 -4.59 45.29 -39.93
N LEU A 28 -3.55 45.50 -39.11
CA LEU A 28 -2.67 44.47 -38.65
C LEU A 28 -3.53 43.46 -37.87
N HIS A 29 -3.99 42.41 -38.56
CA HIS A 29 -4.54 41.23 -37.89
C HIS A 29 -3.35 40.55 -37.22
N CYS A 30 -3.18 40.80 -35.91
CA CYS A 30 -2.44 39.92 -35.03
C CYS A 30 -3.23 38.60 -34.98
N GLN A 31 -2.85 37.67 -35.85
CA GLN A 31 -3.33 36.27 -35.70
C GLN A 31 -2.69 35.74 -34.43
N VAL A 32 -3.39 35.84 -33.30
CA VAL A 32 -3.11 35.03 -32.13
C VAL A 32 -3.42 33.60 -32.55
N THR A 33 -2.40 32.88 -32.97
CA THR A 33 -2.47 31.41 -33.10
C THR A 33 -2.84 30.89 -31.72
N PRO A 34 -3.98 30.21 -31.56
CA PRO A 34 -4.23 29.57 -30.27
C PRO A 34 -3.05 28.64 -29.96
N PRO A 35 -2.63 28.55 -28.67
CA PRO A 35 -1.56 27.65 -28.32
C PRO A 35 -1.95 26.27 -28.87
N ALA A 36 -1.00 25.64 -29.57
CA ALA A 36 -1.18 24.31 -30.10
C ALA A 36 -1.72 23.46 -28.94
N GLN A 37 -2.92 22.91 -29.13
CA GLN A 37 -3.46 21.96 -28.15
C GLN A 37 -2.40 20.88 -28.02
N ALA A 38 -1.84 20.72 -26.82
CA ALA A 38 -0.86 19.70 -26.57
C ALA A 38 -1.47 18.37 -27.01
N GLU A 39 -0.77 17.68 -27.91
CA GLU A 39 -1.20 16.35 -28.31
C GLU A 39 -1.42 15.51 -27.06
N PRO A 40 -2.51 14.72 -27.01
CA PRO A 40 -2.74 13.85 -25.85
C PRO A 40 -1.52 12.97 -25.68
N PRO A 41 -1.07 12.74 -24.42
CA PRO A 41 0.13 11.95 -24.17
C PRO A 41 -0.04 10.57 -24.81
N GLN A 42 1.03 10.10 -25.47
CA GLN A 42 1.05 8.79 -26.12
C GLN A 42 0.63 7.71 -25.10
N PRO A 43 -0.18 6.72 -25.52
CA PRO A 43 -0.59 5.65 -24.63
C PRO A 43 0.64 4.86 -24.16
N VAL A 44 0.87 4.86 -22.85
CA VAL A 44 1.95 4.13 -22.22
C VAL A 44 1.44 2.76 -21.78
N SER A 45 2.13 1.70 -22.18
CA SER A 45 1.79 0.35 -21.73
C SER A 45 2.36 0.13 -20.31
N THR A 46 1.48 -0.06 -19.35
CA THR A 46 1.81 -0.47 -17.98
C THR A 46 1.55 -1.97 -17.76
N ILE A 47 1.53 -2.76 -18.85
CA ILE A 47 1.27 -4.20 -18.85
C ILE A 47 2.60 -4.95 -18.93
N ARG A 48 2.78 -5.95 -18.04
CA ARG A 48 3.91 -6.91 -18.05
C ARG A 48 3.36 -8.34 -18.07
N GLY A 49 3.91 -9.19 -18.92
CA GLY A 49 3.44 -10.56 -19.12
C GLY A 49 2.76 -10.76 -20.47
N SER A 50 2.23 -11.95 -20.72
CA SER A 50 1.63 -12.32 -22.01
C SER A 50 0.23 -11.72 -22.17
N ASP A 51 -0.08 -11.15 -23.34
CA ASP A 51 -1.44 -10.69 -23.67
C ASP A 51 -2.48 -11.83 -23.66
N LYS A 52 -2.01 -13.08 -23.80
CA LYS A 52 -2.84 -14.29 -23.76
C LYS A 52 -2.96 -14.89 -22.37
N ALA A 53 -2.34 -14.27 -21.34
CA ALA A 53 -2.38 -14.77 -19.99
C ALA A 53 -3.84 -14.84 -19.48
N PRO A 54 -4.30 -16.00 -18.99
CA PRO A 54 -5.66 -16.16 -18.48
C PRO A 54 -5.87 -15.43 -17.15
N ILE A 55 -4.80 -15.14 -16.40
CA ILE A 55 -4.84 -14.42 -15.14
C ILE A 55 -4.34 -13.00 -15.35
N THR A 56 -5.17 -12.03 -15.02
CA THR A 56 -4.81 -10.62 -15.00
C THR A 56 -4.78 -10.11 -13.56
N ILE A 57 -3.63 -9.60 -13.14
CA ILE A 57 -3.43 -8.90 -11.87
C ILE A 57 -3.45 -7.40 -12.17
N LEU A 58 -4.52 -6.71 -11.82
CA LEU A 58 -4.56 -5.26 -11.78
C LEU A 58 -4.08 -4.82 -10.39
N VAL A 59 -3.05 -3.99 -10.31
CA VAL A 59 -2.50 -3.53 -9.03
C VAL A 59 -2.48 -2.01 -8.96
N PHE A 60 -3.17 -1.44 -7.98
CA PHE A 60 -3.03 -0.03 -7.59
C PHE A 60 -1.88 0.09 -6.62
N SER A 61 -0.86 0.86 -6.98
CA SER A 61 0.43 0.84 -6.30
C SER A 61 1.05 2.23 -6.22
N ASP A 62 1.93 2.43 -5.24
CA ASP A 62 2.63 3.68 -4.97
C ASP A 62 4.13 3.41 -4.81
N PHE A 63 4.95 4.16 -5.53
CA PHE A 63 6.40 4.00 -5.51
C PHE A 63 7.06 4.36 -4.18
N GLU A 64 6.44 5.19 -3.35
CA GLU A 64 6.93 5.49 -1.99
C GLU A 64 6.51 4.45 -0.94
N SER A 65 5.58 3.57 -1.29
CA SER A 65 5.05 2.56 -0.38
C SER A 65 5.94 1.32 -0.31
N PHE A 66 6.55 1.08 0.84
CA PHE A 66 7.33 -0.14 1.08
C PHE A 66 6.51 -1.43 0.88
N PRO A 67 5.25 -1.53 1.35
CA PRO A 67 4.39 -2.67 1.04
C PRO A 67 4.20 -2.89 -0.47
N CYS A 68 4.18 -1.83 -1.28
CA CYS A 68 4.09 -1.93 -2.73
C CYS A 68 5.37 -2.53 -3.35
N ALA A 69 6.56 -2.10 -2.89
CA ALA A 69 7.82 -2.67 -3.36
C ALA A 69 7.92 -4.18 -3.08
N ARG A 70 7.50 -4.62 -1.89
CA ARG A 70 7.43 -6.05 -1.55
C ARG A 70 6.51 -6.82 -2.48
N SER A 71 5.33 -6.26 -2.73
CA SER A 71 4.36 -6.89 -3.61
C SER A 71 4.82 -6.94 -5.07
N ALA A 72 5.57 -5.95 -5.53
CA ALA A 72 6.19 -5.95 -6.86
C ALA A 72 7.14 -7.14 -7.01
N SER A 73 8.02 -7.40 -6.03
CA SER A 73 8.93 -8.55 -6.02
C SER A 73 8.18 -9.90 -6.06
N VAL A 74 7.03 -10.00 -5.36
CA VAL A 74 6.19 -11.20 -5.41
C VAL A 74 5.58 -11.40 -6.79
N ILE A 75 5.06 -10.33 -7.39
CA ILE A 75 4.50 -10.36 -8.75
C ILE A 75 5.57 -10.79 -9.76
N ASP A 76 6.77 -10.23 -9.68
CA ASP A 76 7.89 -10.59 -10.57
C ASP A 76 8.25 -12.07 -10.47
N SER A 77 8.20 -12.64 -9.26
CA SER A 77 8.41 -14.08 -9.07
C SER A 77 7.39 -14.93 -9.83
N PHE A 78 6.11 -14.51 -9.89
CA PHE A 78 5.11 -15.21 -10.70
C PHE A 78 5.36 -15.04 -12.19
N LEU A 79 5.67 -13.83 -12.65
CA LEU A 79 5.93 -13.56 -14.06
C LEU A 79 7.16 -14.33 -14.59
N GLN A 80 8.12 -14.65 -13.72
CA GLN A 80 9.28 -15.49 -14.08
C GLN A 80 8.93 -16.98 -14.17
N GLN A 81 7.96 -17.45 -13.37
CA GLN A 81 7.62 -18.87 -13.26
C GLN A 81 6.52 -19.32 -14.22
N THR A 82 5.64 -18.42 -14.64
CA THR A 82 4.53 -18.77 -15.52
C THR A 82 4.21 -17.68 -16.54
N ARG A 83 3.76 -18.10 -17.72
CA ARG A 83 3.21 -17.19 -18.75
C ARG A 83 1.69 -17.00 -18.62
N ASP A 84 1.07 -17.66 -17.64
CA ASP A 84 -0.37 -17.61 -17.41
C ASP A 84 -0.82 -16.39 -16.63
N VAL A 85 0.13 -15.56 -16.20
CA VAL A 85 -0.10 -14.32 -15.45
C VAL A 85 0.38 -13.12 -16.24
N ARG A 86 -0.43 -12.07 -16.26
CA ARG A 86 -0.03 -10.71 -16.64
C ARG A 86 -0.41 -9.71 -15.56
N VAL A 87 0.34 -8.62 -15.50
CA VAL A 87 0.12 -7.53 -14.56
C VAL A 87 -0.24 -6.27 -15.32
N ILE A 88 -1.17 -5.50 -14.76
CA ILE A 88 -1.49 -4.13 -15.16
C ILE A 88 -1.20 -3.24 -13.97
N PHE A 89 -0.22 -2.36 -14.09
CA PHE A 89 0.10 -1.39 -13.06
C PHE A 89 -0.81 -0.17 -13.16
N LYS A 90 -1.37 0.26 -12.05
CA LYS A 90 -2.18 1.46 -11.89
C LYS A 90 -1.54 2.41 -10.89
N HIS A 91 -1.46 3.66 -11.29
CA HIS A 91 -0.84 4.71 -10.50
C HIS A 91 -1.76 5.15 -9.36
N ALA A 92 -1.32 4.96 -8.12
CA ALA A 92 -2.07 5.36 -6.94
C ALA A 92 -1.15 5.96 -5.86
N PRO A 93 -0.46 7.11 -6.14
CA PRO A 93 0.34 7.79 -5.14
C PRO A 93 -0.52 8.15 -3.93
N ALA A 94 -0.07 7.75 -2.73
CA ALA A 94 -0.73 8.05 -1.48
C ALA A 94 -0.17 9.35 -0.90
N GLY A 95 -1.07 10.27 -0.51
CA GLY A 95 -0.70 11.46 0.23
C GLY A 95 -0.26 12.68 -0.60
N SER A 96 0.24 13.69 0.12
CA SER A 96 0.56 15.03 -0.41
C SER A 96 2.04 15.19 -0.77
N ASN A 97 2.83 14.12 -0.80
CA ASN A 97 4.24 14.23 -1.15
C ASN A 97 4.38 14.50 -2.65
N PRO A 98 4.94 15.67 -3.05
CA PRO A 98 5.11 16.01 -4.46
C PRO A 98 6.07 15.06 -5.19
N ASN A 99 6.99 14.40 -4.49
CA ASN A 99 7.92 13.44 -5.07
C ASN A 99 7.22 12.14 -5.47
N ALA A 100 6.20 11.69 -4.70
CA ALA A 100 5.41 10.51 -5.06
C ALA A 100 4.77 10.70 -6.44
N LEU A 101 4.02 11.79 -6.61
CA LEU A 101 3.37 12.09 -7.88
C LEU A 101 4.39 12.19 -9.04
N LEU A 102 5.52 12.88 -8.81
CA LEU A 102 6.55 13.03 -9.81
C LEU A 102 7.20 11.70 -10.20
N ALA A 103 7.38 10.77 -9.26
CA ALA A 103 7.90 9.43 -9.55
C ALA A 103 6.94 8.63 -10.46
N HIS A 104 5.62 8.76 -10.26
CA HIS A 104 4.63 8.15 -11.14
C HIS A 104 4.65 8.76 -12.55
N GLU A 105 4.80 10.08 -12.66
CA GLU A 105 4.98 10.77 -13.95
C GLU A 105 6.29 10.33 -14.63
N ALA A 106 7.37 10.13 -13.86
CA ALA A 106 8.66 9.66 -14.38
C ALA A 106 8.57 8.23 -14.95
N ALA A 107 7.86 7.33 -14.27
CA ALA A 107 7.63 5.98 -14.80
C ALA A 107 6.90 6.02 -16.16
N LEU A 108 5.90 6.88 -16.28
CA LEU A 108 5.15 7.07 -17.53
C LEU A 108 6.00 7.75 -18.61
N ALA A 109 6.82 8.75 -18.26
CA ALA A 109 7.74 9.38 -19.20
C ALA A 109 8.79 8.40 -19.76
N ALA A 110 9.30 7.51 -18.90
CA ALA A 110 10.16 6.41 -19.32
C ALA A 110 9.39 5.40 -20.20
N GLY A 111 8.12 5.14 -19.84
CA GLY A 111 7.24 4.26 -20.59
C GLY A 111 6.94 4.75 -22.00
N ALA A 112 6.83 6.05 -22.23
CA ALA A 112 6.72 6.64 -23.57
C ALA A 112 7.95 6.38 -24.45
N GLN A 113 9.08 6.06 -23.81
CA GLN A 113 10.32 5.63 -24.47
C GLN A 113 10.54 4.10 -24.40
N GLY A 114 9.49 3.33 -24.07
CA GLY A 114 9.53 1.87 -24.01
C GLY A 114 10.21 1.30 -22.77
N LYS A 115 10.43 2.11 -21.71
CA LYS A 115 11.19 1.76 -20.49
C LYS A 115 10.38 1.90 -19.20
N PHE A 116 9.06 1.66 -19.27
CA PHE A 116 8.19 1.77 -18.09
C PHE A 116 8.65 0.85 -16.95
N TRP A 117 8.85 -0.43 -17.27
CA TRP A 117 9.13 -1.45 -16.28
C TRP A 117 10.54 -1.34 -15.70
N GLU A 118 11.52 -0.94 -16.51
CA GLU A 118 12.87 -0.69 -16.01
C GLU A 118 12.89 0.52 -15.04
N MET A 119 12.12 1.55 -15.33
CA MET A 119 11.99 2.69 -14.42
C MET A 119 11.18 2.29 -13.17
N HIS A 120 10.09 1.54 -13.33
CA HIS A 120 9.29 0.98 -12.22
C HIS A 120 10.18 0.20 -11.23
N ASP A 121 10.99 -0.72 -11.73
CA ASP A 121 11.86 -1.54 -10.90
C ASP A 121 12.91 -0.65 -10.20
N THR A 122 13.53 0.30 -10.93
CA THR A 122 14.49 1.27 -10.38
C THR A 122 13.88 2.14 -9.27
N LEU A 123 12.62 2.59 -9.42
CA LEU A 123 11.94 3.41 -8.41
C LEU A 123 11.66 2.62 -7.14
N PHE A 124 11.22 1.37 -7.23
CA PHE A 124 11.01 0.51 -6.07
C PHE A 124 12.31 0.12 -5.36
N GLU A 125 13.41 -0.05 -6.08
CA GLU A 125 14.72 -0.28 -5.49
C GLU A 125 15.27 0.95 -4.75
N ASN A 126 14.79 2.15 -5.09
CA ASN A 126 15.31 3.42 -4.59
C ASN A 126 14.25 4.33 -3.95
N GLN A 127 13.29 3.77 -3.23
CA GLN A 127 12.10 4.47 -2.67
C GLN A 127 12.40 5.73 -1.86
N THR A 128 13.58 5.85 -1.27
CA THR A 128 14.01 7.02 -0.49
C THR A 128 14.69 8.11 -1.31
N LYS A 129 14.88 7.91 -2.63
CA LYS A 129 15.58 8.78 -3.55
C LYS A 129 14.71 9.03 -4.78
N LEU A 130 13.64 9.81 -4.60
CA LEU A 130 12.65 10.09 -5.64
C LEU A 130 12.56 11.59 -5.94
N THR A 131 13.62 12.36 -5.64
CA THR A 131 13.68 13.75 -6.03
C THR A 131 13.83 13.89 -7.55
N ARG A 132 13.47 15.06 -8.12
CA ARG A 132 13.64 15.31 -9.55
C ARG A 132 15.07 15.01 -10.05
N ALA A 133 16.09 15.33 -9.24
CA ALA A 133 17.48 15.06 -9.59
C ALA A 133 17.78 13.54 -9.63
N ASP A 134 17.23 12.77 -8.69
CA ASP A 134 17.34 11.31 -8.69
C ASP A 134 16.69 10.70 -9.93
N LEU A 135 15.46 11.16 -10.27
CA LEU A 135 14.70 10.69 -11.43
C LEU A 135 15.44 10.92 -12.75
N LEU A 136 16.09 12.09 -12.92
CA LEU A 136 16.95 12.38 -14.07
C LEU A 136 18.19 11.49 -14.10
N GLY A 137 18.76 11.17 -12.92
CA GLY A 137 19.85 10.20 -12.78
C GLY A 137 19.44 8.80 -13.27
N TYR A 138 18.24 8.34 -12.89
CA TYR A 138 17.69 7.04 -13.34
C TYR A 138 17.43 7.06 -14.85
N ALA A 139 16.81 8.11 -15.38
CA ALA A 139 16.57 8.26 -16.81
C ALA A 139 17.87 8.15 -17.61
N LYS A 140 18.95 8.79 -17.13
CA LYS A 140 20.28 8.70 -17.73
C LYS A 140 20.85 7.30 -17.68
N SER A 141 20.72 6.58 -16.55
CA SER A 141 21.23 5.20 -16.39
C SER A 141 20.48 4.22 -17.27
N LEU A 142 19.20 4.47 -17.53
CA LEU A 142 18.37 3.67 -18.43
C LEU A 142 18.55 4.02 -19.91
N GLY A 143 19.39 5.02 -20.25
CA GLY A 143 19.67 5.42 -21.62
C GLY A 143 18.49 6.11 -22.32
N LEU A 144 17.65 6.83 -21.56
CA LEU A 144 16.53 7.59 -22.11
C LEU A 144 16.99 8.87 -22.78
N ASP A 145 16.19 9.39 -23.72
CA ASP A 145 16.30 10.77 -24.17
C ASP A 145 15.97 11.69 -22.99
N LEU A 146 17.05 12.28 -22.43
CA LEU A 146 16.95 13.13 -21.24
C LEU A 146 16.18 14.43 -21.52
N ALA A 147 16.31 15.01 -22.71
CA ALA A 147 15.62 16.25 -23.03
C ALA A 147 14.11 16.02 -23.10
N ALA A 148 13.67 14.94 -23.75
CA ALA A 148 12.26 14.55 -23.81
C ALA A 148 11.72 14.17 -22.42
N PHE A 149 12.50 13.45 -21.61
CA PHE A 149 12.13 13.05 -20.27
C PHE A 149 11.98 14.25 -19.33
N GLU A 150 12.97 15.16 -19.33
CA GLU A 150 12.97 16.39 -18.55
C GLU A 150 11.78 17.28 -18.91
N HIS A 151 11.57 17.49 -20.21
CA HIS A 151 10.43 18.24 -20.71
C HIS A 151 9.09 17.64 -20.24
N ALA A 152 8.97 16.32 -20.26
CA ALA A 152 7.76 15.64 -19.80
C ALA A 152 7.48 15.85 -18.30
N LEU A 153 8.52 15.82 -17.45
CA LEU A 153 8.40 16.08 -16.02
C LEU A 153 8.07 17.55 -15.72
N ASP A 154 8.76 18.49 -16.36
CA ASP A 154 8.59 19.93 -16.11
C ASP A 154 7.20 20.43 -16.55
N ASN A 155 6.63 19.83 -17.58
CA ASN A 155 5.30 20.17 -18.07
C ASN A 155 4.20 19.24 -17.52
N HIS A 156 4.52 18.32 -16.61
CA HIS A 156 3.58 17.37 -16.06
C HIS A 156 2.76 16.60 -17.12
N THR A 157 3.40 16.26 -18.24
CA THR A 157 2.77 15.69 -19.43
C THR A 157 1.91 14.45 -19.11
N TYR A 158 2.35 13.64 -18.14
CA TYR A 158 1.69 12.39 -17.80
C TYR A 158 0.81 12.46 -16.54
N ARG A 159 0.73 13.61 -15.88
CA ARG A 159 -0.16 13.83 -14.73
C ARG A 159 -1.61 13.43 -14.98
N PRO A 160 -2.23 13.74 -16.14
CA PRO A 160 -3.62 13.34 -16.41
C PRO A 160 -3.84 11.81 -16.39
N ILE A 161 -2.80 11.02 -16.70
CA ILE A 161 -2.89 9.55 -16.61
C ILE A 161 -2.91 9.10 -15.15
N VAL A 162 -2.04 9.67 -14.30
CA VAL A 162 -2.02 9.38 -12.86
C VAL A 162 -3.35 9.78 -12.20
N GLU A 163 -3.87 10.97 -12.52
CA GLU A 163 -5.15 11.46 -12.00
C GLU A 163 -6.34 10.57 -12.44
N ARG A 164 -6.33 10.08 -13.67
CA ARG A 164 -7.32 9.12 -14.16
C ARG A 164 -7.27 7.82 -13.38
N ASP A 165 -6.08 7.28 -13.13
CA ASP A 165 -5.90 6.04 -12.37
C ASP A 165 -6.32 6.23 -10.90
N LEU A 166 -6.06 7.39 -10.30
CA LEU A 166 -6.57 7.76 -8.96
C LEU A 166 -8.11 7.84 -8.93
N ALA A 167 -8.73 8.42 -9.96
CA ALA A 167 -10.17 8.47 -10.07
C ALA A 167 -10.79 7.06 -10.23
N GLU A 168 -10.14 6.18 -11.01
CA GLU A 168 -10.52 4.78 -11.13
C GLU A 168 -10.38 4.05 -9.77
N ALA A 169 -9.27 4.26 -9.06
CA ALA A 169 -9.05 3.72 -7.72
C ALA A 169 -10.18 4.12 -6.76
N ALA A 170 -10.54 5.42 -6.74
CA ALA A 170 -11.63 5.93 -5.92
C ALA A 170 -12.98 5.30 -6.29
N GLY A 171 -13.27 5.17 -7.59
CA GLY A 171 -14.49 4.53 -8.11
C GLY A 171 -14.60 3.05 -7.72
N LEU A 172 -13.48 2.35 -7.59
CA LEU A 172 -13.39 0.96 -7.15
C LEU A 172 -13.28 0.83 -5.62
N GLY A 173 -13.33 1.92 -4.87
CA GLY A 173 -13.22 1.94 -3.41
C GLY A 173 -11.82 1.55 -2.91
N VAL A 174 -10.78 1.77 -3.70
CA VAL A 174 -9.39 1.56 -3.27
C VAL A 174 -9.01 2.69 -2.32
N SER A 175 -8.77 2.35 -1.06
CA SER A 175 -8.43 3.29 0.02
C SER A 175 -6.99 3.14 0.51
N THR A 176 -6.30 2.10 0.07
CA THR A 176 -4.91 1.81 0.48
C THR A 176 -4.15 1.11 -0.64
N THR A 177 -2.82 1.25 -0.63
CA THR A 177 -1.91 0.60 -1.58
C THR A 177 -0.94 -0.34 -0.85
N PRO A 178 -0.61 -1.49 -1.45
CA PRO A 178 -1.16 -2.00 -2.70
C PRO A 178 -2.58 -2.54 -2.55
N THR A 179 -3.40 -2.39 -3.58
CA THR A 179 -4.68 -3.12 -3.72
C THR A 179 -4.68 -3.82 -5.07
N PHE A 180 -5.04 -5.10 -5.06
CA PHE A 180 -5.04 -5.95 -6.25
C PHE A 180 -6.46 -6.31 -6.66
N PHE A 181 -6.63 -6.56 -7.96
CA PHE A 181 -7.79 -7.24 -8.52
C PHE A 181 -7.28 -8.36 -9.42
N VAL A 182 -7.40 -9.59 -8.94
CA VAL A 182 -6.96 -10.79 -9.69
C VAL A 182 -8.20 -11.38 -10.39
N ASN A 183 -8.29 -11.19 -11.71
CA ASN A 183 -9.51 -11.47 -12.48
C ASN A 183 -10.78 -10.93 -11.82
N GLY A 184 -10.71 -9.70 -11.27
CA GLY A 184 -11.82 -9.03 -10.59
C GLY A 184 -11.95 -9.37 -9.09
N ARG A 185 -11.21 -10.35 -8.56
CA ARG A 185 -11.17 -10.61 -7.11
C ARG A 185 -10.27 -9.60 -6.43
N ARG A 186 -10.86 -8.83 -5.53
CA ARG A 186 -10.13 -7.79 -4.78
C ARG A 186 -9.34 -8.40 -3.61
N LEU A 187 -8.06 -8.00 -3.50
CA LEU A 187 -7.18 -8.28 -2.37
C LEU A 187 -6.59 -6.95 -1.90
N VAL A 188 -6.63 -6.68 -0.61
CA VAL A 188 -6.19 -5.41 -0.02
C VAL A 188 -4.91 -5.63 0.77
N GLY A 189 -3.98 -4.69 0.67
CA GLY A 189 -2.69 -4.75 1.36
C GLY A 189 -1.67 -5.64 0.68
N PRO A 190 -0.46 -5.75 1.27
CA PRO A 190 0.62 -6.55 0.71
C PRO A 190 0.24 -8.03 0.68
N GLN A 191 0.42 -8.65 -0.49
CA GLN A 191 0.20 -10.08 -0.69
C GLN A 191 1.52 -10.81 -0.71
N GLY A 192 1.63 -11.87 0.09
CA GLY A 192 2.75 -12.80 0.00
C GLY A 192 2.62 -13.76 -1.18
N TYR A 193 3.72 -14.44 -1.54
CA TYR A 193 3.74 -15.39 -2.65
C TYR A 193 2.68 -16.49 -2.48
N ALA A 194 2.54 -17.06 -1.28
CA ALA A 194 1.56 -18.12 -1.02
C ALA A 194 0.11 -17.65 -1.18
N SER A 195 -0.25 -16.49 -0.65
CA SER A 195 -1.63 -15.98 -0.72
C SER A 195 -2.03 -15.59 -2.15
N LEU A 196 -1.14 -14.92 -2.88
CA LEU A 196 -1.39 -14.56 -4.27
C LEU A 196 -1.40 -15.81 -5.17
N GLY A 197 -0.48 -16.75 -4.93
CA GLY A 197 -0.39 -18.03 -5.63
C GLY A 197 -1.64 -18.87 -5.50
N ALA A 198 -2.17 -19.02 -4.29
CA ALA A 198 -3.40 -19.78 -4.05
C ALA A 198 -4.61 -19.19 -4.81
N VAL A 199 -4.69 -17.86 -4.92
CA VAL A 199 -5.72 -17.21 -5.74
C VAL A 199 -5.52 -17.50 -7.22
N ILE A 200 -4.29 -17.41 -7.71
CA ILE A 200 -3.92 -17.68 -9.12
C ILE A 200 -4.23 -19.14 -9.45
N GLU A 201 -3.79 -20.10 -8.64
CA GLU A 201 -4.03 -21.53 -8.82
C GLU A 201 -5.52 -21.87 -8.82
N THR A 202 -6.28 -21.28 -7.88
CA THR A 202 -7.74 -21.46 -7.82
C THR A 202 -8.41 -20.99 -9.11
N LEU A 203 -7.97 -19.86 -9.66
CA LEU A 203 -8.51 -19.31 -10.92
C LEU A 203 -8.11 -20.17 -12.11
N LEU A 204 -6.87 -20.64 -12.14
CA LEU A 204 -6.37 -21.52 -13.21
C LEU A 204 -7.09 -22.88 -13.21
N ALA A 205 -7.48 -23.40 -12.05
CA ALA A 205 -8.28 -24.61 -11.94
C ALA A 205 -9.74 -24.42 -12.45
N GLY A 206 -10.14 -23.21 -12.86
CA GLY A 206 -11.49 -22.94 -13.36
C GLY A 206 -12.58 -22.96 -12.31
N ILE A 207 -12.23 -22.87 -11.04
CA ILE A 207 -13.20 -22.86 -9.93
C ILE A 207 -13.82 -21.45 -9.80
N PRO A 208 -15.15 -21.33 -9.91
CA PRO A 208 -15.84 -20.04 -9.76
C PRO A 208 -15.54 -19.38 -8.41
N PRO A 209 -15.46 -18.04 -8.36
CA PRO A 209 -15.09 -17.29 -7.15
C PRO A 209 -15.96 -17.58 -5.90
N ASP A 210 -17.22 -17.85 -6.10
CA ASP A 210 -18.22 -18.12 -5.07
C ASP A 210 -18.27 -19.58 -4.58
N LYS A 211 -17.64 -20.50 -5.32
CA LYS A 211 -17.52 -21.94 -4.98
C LYS A 211 -16.11 -22.33 -4.56
N ARG A 212 -15.27 -21.36 -4.24
CA ARG A 212 -13.87 -21.61 -3.98
C ARG A 212 -13.66 -22.34 -2.68
N VAL A 213 -12.85 -23.39 -2.75
CA VAL A 213 -12.07 -23.84 -1.59
C VAL A 213 -11.22 -22.62 -1.21
N GLN A 214 -11.38 -22.13 0.02
CA GLN A 214 -10.50 -21.08 0.52
C GLN A 214 -9.06 -21.51 0.31
N PRO A 215 -8.15 -20.61 -0.13
CA PRO A 215 -6.78 -21.01 -0.31
C PRO A 215 -6.30 -21.66 0.98
N GLU A 216 -5.83 -22.89 0.87
CA GLU A 216 -4.95 -23.40 1.90
C GLU A 216 -3.79 -22.42 1.90
N LEU A 217 -3.68 -21.60 2.93
CA LEU A 217 -2.49 -20.81 3.16
C LEU A 217 -1.42 -21.85 3.43
N VAL A 218 -0.73 -22.22 2.36
CA VAL A 218 0.36 -23.19 2.46
C VAL A 218 1.39 -22.53 3.35
N ALA A 219 1.53 -23.06 4.54
CA ALA A 219 2.60 -22.69 5.45
C ALA A 219 3.92 -22.85 4.70
N ALA A 220 4.51 -21.73 4.29
CA ALA A 220 5.75 -21.77 3.50
C ALA A 220 6.88 -22.23 4.40
N GLY A 221 7.38 -23.46 4.19
CA GLY A 221 8.55 -24.01 4.87
C GLY A 221 8.27 -24.81 6.15
N PRO A 222 9.30 -25.36 6.80
CA PRO A 222 9.18 -26.13 8.05
C PRO A 222 8.76 -25.21 9.20
N ALA A 223 8.04 -25.81 10.17
CA ALA A 223 7.63 -25.11 11.39
C ALA A 223 8.86 -24.52 12.13
N GLN A 224 8.80 -23.23 12.38
CA GLN A 224 9.85 -22.49 13.08
C GLN A 224 9.60 -22.51 14.59
N GLN A 225 10.68 -22.62 15.37
CA GLN A 225 10.59 -22.43 16.82
C GLN A 225 10.71 -20.93 17.14
N ILE A 226 9.69 -20.40 17.81
CA ILE A 226 9.60 -19.00 18.20
C ILE A 226 9.53 -18.91 19.71
N ASP A 227 10.44 -18.17 20.32
CA ASP A 227 10.43 -17.94 21.76
C ASP A 227 9.37 -16.90 22.16
N ILE A 228 8.32 -17.35 22.81
CA ILE A 228 7.24 -16.52 23.33
C ILE A 228 7.27 -16.37 24.87
N THR A 229 8.34 -16.82 25.55
CA THR A 229 8.42 -16.84 27.01
C THR A 229 8.35 -15.44 27.64
N ARG A 230 8.84 -14.44 26.96
CA ARG A 230 8.79 -13.03 27.35
C ARG A 230 7.76 -12.20 26.58
N ALA A 231 7.10 -12.80 25.60
CA ALA A 231 6.13 -12.10 24.81
C ALA A 231 4.81 -11.87 25.57
N PRO A 232 4.19 -10.71 25.46
CA PRO A 232 2.83 -10.53 25.91
C PRO A 232 1.89 -11.50 25.20
N THR A 233 1.09 -12.24 25.98
CA THR A 233 0.20 -13.27 25.43
C THR A 233 -1.26 -13.09 25.84
N ARG A 234 -2.19 -13.51 24.97
CA ARG A 234 -3.63 -13.68 25.24
C ARG A 234 -4.04 -15.13 24.92
N GLY A 235 -5.01 -15.63 25.64
CA GLY A 235 -5.49 -17.01 25.52
C GLY A 235 -4.76 -17.99 26.45
N PRO A 236 -5.27 -19.25 26.57
CA PRO A 236 -4.73 -20.24 27.50
C PRO A 236 -3.32 -20.67 27.12
N ALA A 237 -2.49 -20.92 28.15
CA ALA A 237 -1.14 -21.46 27.93
C ALA A 237 -1.16 -22.86 27.28
N THR A 238 -2.26 -23.59 27.46
CA THR A 238 -2.49 -24.95 26.95
C THR A 238 -3.24 -24.98 25.61
N ALA A 239 -3.47 -23.80 24.98
CA ALA A 239 -4.14 -23.75 23.69
C ALA A 239 -3.37 -24.57 22.64
N PRO A 240 -4.07 -25.39 21.83
CA PRO A 240 -3.44 -26.26 20.82
C PRO A 240 -2.84 -25.49 19.65
N VAL A 241 -3.24 -24.24 19.43
CA VAL A 241 -2.73 -23.39 18.34
C VAL A 241 -2.04 -22.17 18.93
N SER A 242 -0.78 -21.95 18.53
CA SER A 242 -0.06 -20.71 18.77
C SER A 242 -0.19 -19.78 17.57
N LEU A 243 -0.56 -18.52 17.82
CA LEU A 243 -0.56 -17.44 16.84
C LEU A 243 0.44 -16.38 17.31
N VAL A 244 1.53 -16.18 16.58
CA VAL A 244 2.56 -15.19 16.90
C VAL A 244 2.52 -14.09 15.85
N GLU A 245 2.42 -12.83 16.29
CA GLU A 245 2.46 -11.65 15.43
C GLU A 245 3.74 -10.86 15.70
N PHE A 246 4.55 -10.63 14.67
CA PHE A 246 5.55 -9.58 14.64
C PHE A 246 4.91 -8.31 14.12
N SER A 247 4.85 -7.28 14.96
CA SER A 247 4.03 -6.11 14.75
C SER A 247 4.78 -4.81 15.03
N ASP A 248 4.26 -3.71 14.47
CA ASP A 248 4.82 -2.37 14.60
C ASP A 248 3.71 -1.35 14.90
N PHE A 249 3.82 -0.62 15.99
CA PHE A 249 2.81 0.35 16.41
C PHE A 249 2.66 1.56 15.47
N GLU A 250 3.63 1.83 14.61
CA GLU A 250 3.54 2.89 13.59
C GLU A 250 3.02 2.38 12.25
N CYS A 251 2.99 1.04 12.05
CA CYS A 251 2.52 0.43 10.81
C CYS A 251 0.99 0.50 10.68
N PRO A 252 0.42 1.13 9.63
CA PRO A 252 -1.02 1.25 9.46
C PRO A 252 -1.70 -0.12 9.27
N PHE A 253 -1.03 -1.07 8.61
CA PHE A 253 -1.55 -2.42 8.42
C PHE A 253 -1.65 -3.22 9.72
N CYS A 254 -0.74 -2.97 10.68
CA CYS A 254 -0.85 -3.54 12.02
C CYS A 254 -2.07 -2.98 12.76
N ALA A 255 -2.35 -1.67 12.62
CA ALA A 255 -3.55 -1.07 13.19
C ALA A 255 -4.84 -1.62 12.56
N GLU A 256 -4.86 -1.87 11.25
CA GLU A 256 -6.00 -2.51 10.55
C GLU A 256 -6.19 -3.97 10.95
N THR A 257 -5.11 -4.69 11.27
CA THR A 257 -5.15 -6.12 11.62
C THR A 257 -5.49 -6.36 13.11
N ALA A 258 -5.14 -5.43 14.00
CA ALA A 258 -5.40 -5.57 15.44
C ALA A 258 -6.89 -5.89 15.78
N PRO A 259 -7.92 -5.25 15.18
CA PRO A 259 -9.32 -5.63 15.39
C PRO A 259 -9.66 -7.02 14.81
N VAL A 260 -8.99 -7.48 13.75
CA VAL A 260 -9.17 -8.82 13.18
C VAL A 260 -8.66 -9.87 14.14
N VAL A 261 -7.46 -9.70 14.70
CA VAL A 261 -6.90 -10.59 15.73
C VAL A 261 -7.81 -10.64 16.96
N ARG A 262 -8.37 -9.50 17.37
CA ARG A 262 -9.32 -9.47 18.50
C ARG A 262 -10.58 -10.32 18.24
N GLN A 263 -11.17 -10.19 17.04
CA GLN A 263 -12.32 -11.02 16.64
C GLN A 263 -11.96 -12.49 16.57
N LEU A 264 -10.76 -12.82 16.09
CA LEU A 264 -10.27 -14.19 16.05
C LEU A 264 -10.17 -14.80 17.45
N LEU A 265 -9.61 -14.08 18.41
CA LEU A 265 -9.50 -14.55 19.80
C LEU A 265 -10.87 -14.72 20.47
N LEU A 266 -11.88 -13.95 20.09
CA LEU A 266 -13.26 -14.16 20.53
C LEU A 266 -13.89 -15.40 19.90
N ALA A 267 -13.53 -15.73 18.65
CA ALA A 267 -14.01 -16.93 17.97
C ALA A 267 -13.35 -18.22 18.49
N TYR A 268 -12.09 -18.13 18.95
CA TYR A 268 -11.30 -19.28 19.44
C TYR A 268 -10.75 -19.08 20.86
N PRO A 269 -11.61 -18.86 21.87
CA PRO A 269 -11.20 -18.39 23.20
C PRO A 269 -10.35 -19.38 23.98
N THR A 270 -10.43 -20.68 23.66
CA THR A 270 -9.68 -21.77 24.32
C THR A 270 -8.68 -22.46 23.40
N GLN A 271 -8.78 -22.25 22.09
CA GLN A 271 -8.00 -22.98 21.09
C GLN A 271 -6.77 -22.22 20.63
N VAL A 272 -6.74 -20.88 20.79
CA VAL A 272 -5.65 -20.03 20.31
C VAL A 272 -4.94 -19.36 21.48
N ARG A 273 -3.61 -19.46 21.49
CA ARG A 273 -2.71 -18.63 22.29
C ARG A 273 -2.04 -17.64 21.37
N PHE A 274 -2.38 -16.37 21.53
CA PHE A 274 -1.79 -15.26 20.80
C PHE A 274 -0.56 -14.71 21.53
N ALA A 275 0.52 -14.42 20.81
CA ALA A 275 1.72 -13.75 21.31
C ALA A 275 2.09 -12.57 20.41
N PHE A 276 2.40 -11.43 21.02
CA PHE A 276 2.85 -10.22 20.33
C PHE A 276 4.37 -10.11 20.42
N LYS A 277 5.04 -9.90 19.28
CA LYS A 277 6.48 -9.70 19.15
C LYS A 277 6.77 -8.31 18.61
N HIS A 278 7.71 -7.63 19.21
CA HIS A 278 8.08 -6.27 18.85
C HIS A 278 8.97 -6.24 17.60
N TYR A 279 8.48 -5.61 16.52
CA TYR A 279 9.23 -5.51 15.28
C TYR A 279 9.14 -4.10 14.66
N PRO A 280 9.73 -3.06 15.33
CA PRO A 280 9.74 -1.71 14.75
C PRO A 280 10.53 -1.70 13.44
N LEU A 281 9.87 -1.22 12.37
CA LEU A 281 10.47 -1.11 11.04
C LEU A 281 11.46 0.06 10.99
N PRO A 282 12.56 -0.06 10.23
CA PRO A 282 13.61 0.98 10.20
C PRO A 282 13.12 2.36 9.73
N MET A 283 12.06 2.42 8.90
CA MET A 283 11.47 3.67 8.43
C MET A 283 10.57 4.35 9.47
N HIS A 284 10.09 3.63 10.48
CA HIS A 284 9.20 4.11 11.53
C HIS A 284 10.01 4.60 12.73
N LYS A 285 10.38 5.87 12.70
CA LYS A 285 11.35 6.44 13.65
C LYS A 285 10.82 6.54 15.08
N GLU A 286 9.53 6.68 15.23
CA GLU A 286 8.85 6.83 16.52
C GLU A 286 8.44 5.47 17.11
N SER A 287 8.36 4.45 16.27
CA SER A 287 7.92 3.12 16.65
C SER A 287 8.73 2.49 17.78
N PRO A 288 10.09 2.57 17.83
CA PRO A 288 10.86 1.97 18.93
C PRO A 288 10.40 2.44 20.30
N LEU A 289 10.13 3.75 20.48
CA LEU A 289 9.68 4.29 21.75
C LEU A 289 8.26 3.84 22.12
N ALA A 290 7.36 3.69 21.14
CA ALA A 290 6.03 3.15 21.36
C ALA A 290 6.08 1.68 21.82
N HIS A 291 7.00 0.89 21.28
CA HIS A 291 7.26 -0.48 21.73
C HIS A 291 7.79 -0.54 23.17
N GLU A 292 8.74 0.32 23.52
CA GLU A 292 9.24 0.42 24.89
C GLU A 292 8.13 0.84 25.87
N ALA A 293 7.26 1.76 25.46
CA ALA A 293 6.10 2.19 26.25
C ALA A 293 5.12 1.04 26.52
N SER A 294 4.85 0.21 25.52
CA SER A 294 3.97 -0.95 25.70
C SER A 294 4.56 -1.97 26.71
N LEU A 295 5.88 -2.15 26.70
CA LEU A 295 6.58 -3.01 27.65
C LEU A 295 6.66 -2.38 29.06
N ALA A 296 6.83 -1.05 29.17
CA ALA A 296 6.75 -0.36 30.44
C ALA A 296 5.35 -0.47 31.08
N ALA A 297 4.31 -0.47 30.24
CA ALA A 297 2.96 -0.76 30.68
C ALA A 297 2.78 -2.25 31.05
N ALA A 298 3.42 -3.17 30.31
CA ALA A 298 3.44 -4.60 30.62
C ALA A 298 4.01 -4.89 32.01
N ASP A 299 5.11 -4.22 32.38
CA ASP A 299 5.76 -4.32 33.72
C ASP A 299 4.83 -3.84 34.86
N GLN A 300 3.73 -3.14 34.51
CA GLN A 300 2.67 -2.73 35.40
C GLN A 300 1.34 -3.47 35.14
N GLY A 301 1.37 -4.59 34.39
CA GLY A 301 0.20 -5.44 34.11
C GLY A 301 -0.80 -4.86 33.10
N LYS A 302 -0.41 -3.85 32.29
CA LYS A 302 -1.28 -3.11 31.38
C LYS A 302 -0.80 -3.11 29.93
N PHE A 303 -0.14 -4.20 29.49
CA PHE A 303 0.34 -4.30 28.10
C PHE A 303 -0.78 -4.09 27.09
N TRP A 304 -1.86 -4.86 27.24
CA TRP A 304 -2.90 -4.91 26.24
C TRP A 304 -3.73 -3.63 26.17
N GLU A 305 -3.92 -2.98 27.30
CA GLU A 305 -4.58 -1.68 27.32
C GLU A 305 -3.73 -0.61 26.62
N MET A 306 -2.42 -0.62 26.82
CA MET A 306 -1.50 0.26 26.10
C MET A 306 -1.44 -0.08 24.62
N HIS A 307 -1.32 -1.36 24.26
CA HIS A 307 -1.37 -1.87 22.88
C HIS A 307 -2.62 -1.36 22.15
N ASP A 308 -3.79 -1.62 22.72
CA ASP A 308 -5.07 -1.22 22.12
C ASP A 308 -5.17 0.29 21.97
N LEU A 309 -4.67 1.06 22.94
CA LEU A 309 -4.67 2.53 22.93
C LEU A 309 -3.69 3.10 21.87
N LEU A 310 -2.51 2.50 21.73
CA LEU A 310 -1.53 2.91 20.72
C LEU A 310 -2.10 2.75 19.32
N PHE A 311 -2.67 1.58 18.97
CA PHE A 311 -3.29 1.37 17.67
C PHE A 311 -4.54 2.23 17.45
N ALA A 312 -5.42 2.37 18.46
CA ALA A 312 -6.63 3.19 18.34
C ALA A 312 -6.33 4.68 18.11
N THR A 313 -5.16 5.15 18.53
CA THR A 313 -4.75 6.54 18.39
C THR A 313 -3.64 6.74 17.37
N GLN A 314 -3.21 5.71 16.67
CA GLN A 314 -2.06 5.71 15.76
C GLN A 314 -2.11 6.87 14.76
N ALA A 315 -3.21 7.05 14.05
CA ALA A 315 -3.36 8.11 13.06
C ALA A 315 -3.11 9.49 13.66
N LYS A 316 -3.52 9.73 14.91
CA LYS A 316 -3.35 11.04 15.59
C LYS A 316 -1.88 11.32 15.91
N TRP A 317 -1.16 10.36 16.49
CA TRP A 317 0.23 10.61 16.89
C TRP A 317 1.22 10.46 15.72
N VAL A 318 0.88 9.74 14.65
CA VAL A 318 1.67 9.70 13.41
C VAL A 318 1.45 10.97 12.57
N GLN A 319 0.19 11.39 12.35
CA GLN A 319 -0.12 12.58 11.54
C GLN A 319 0.29 13.89 12.21
N ALA A 320 0.14 14.02 13.52
CA ALA A 320 0.53 15.23 14.26
C ALA A 320 1.99 15.62 14.01
N ARG A 321 2.86 14.64 13.74
CA ARG A 321 4.29 14.87 13.53
C ARG A 321 4.70 15.07 12.09
N SER A 322 4.00 14.46 11.16
CA SER A 322 4.18 14.77 9.73
C SER A 322 3.72 16.20 9.39
N SER A 323 2.69 16.70 10.07
CA SER A 323 2.17 18.06 9.90
C SER A 323 2.96 19.12 10.69
N ALA A 324 3.57 18.77 11.84
CA ALA A 324 4.33 19.71 12.69
C ALA A 324 5.60 20.26 12.03
N LYS A 325 6.13 19.59 11.02
CA LYS A 325 7.21 20.14 10.17
C LYS A 325 6.77 21.33 9.31
N ALA A 326 5.46 21.57 9.19
CA ALA A 326 4.89 22.59 8.30
C ALA A 326 4.26 23.79 9.02
N ALA A 327 4.10 23.78 10.36
CA ALA A 327 3.42 24.84 11.12
C ALA A 327 4.31 25.39 12.24
N GLU A 328 4.77 26.64 12.07
CA GLU A 328 5.60 27.37 13.06
C GLU A 328 4.84 27.87 14.31
N SER A 329 3.59 27.49 14.55
CA SER A 329 2.73 28.25 15.45
C SER A 329 2.34 27.65 16.80
N GLU A 330 2.56 26.32 17.06
CA GLU A 330 2.41 25.77 18.43
C GLU A 330 3.31 24.54 18.65
N PRO A 331 3.89 24.34 19.86
CA PRO A 331 4.70 23.16 20.15
C PRO A 331 3.79 21.90 20.16
N VAL A 332 3.95 21.05 19.14
CA VAL A 332 3.28 19.75 19.13
C VAL A 332 3.89 18.87 20.23
N PRO A 333 3.06 18.24 21.10
CA PRO A 333 3.58 17.32 22.10
C PRO A 333 4.48 16.27 21.50
N THR A 334 5.61 15.98 22.13
CA THR A 334 6.49 14.90 21.68
C THR A 334 5.77 13.54 21.83
N LEU A 335 6.26 12.50 21.11
CA LEU A 335 5.72 11.14 21.34
C LEU A 335 5.84 10.74 22.81
N ARG A 336 6.96 11.09 23.41
CA ARG A 336 7.19 10.84 24.83
C ARG A 336 6.08 11.44 25.71
N ASP A 337 5.70 12.69 25.48
CA ASP A 337 4.65 13.36 26.26
C ASP A 337 3.28 12.69 26.04
N ASP A 338 2.99 12.31 24.80
CA ASP A 338 1.76 11.59 24.45
C ASP A 338 1.71 10.19 25.10
N LEU A 339 2.84 9.47 25.15
CA LEU A 339 2.94 8.19 25.83
C LEU A 339 2.78 8.29 27.34
N ILE A 340 3.33 9.36 27.96
CA ILE A 340 3.14 9.64 29.39
C ILE A 340 1.67 9.98 29.69
N ALA A 341 1.01 10.75 28.81
CA ALA A 341 -0.43 11.03 28.95
C ALA A 341 -1.28 9.74 28.86
N LYS A 342 -0.91 8.80 27.95
CA LYS A 342 -1.55 7.48 27.86
C LYS A 342 -1.32 6.64 29.11
N ALA A 343 -0.12 6.69 29.69
CA ALA A 343 0.17 6.00 30.95
C ALA A 343 -0.70 6.53 32.10
N ALA A 344 -0.90 7.86 32.18
CA ALA A 344 -1.80 8.47 33.15
C ALA A 344 -3.27 8.05 32.88
N GLN A 345 -3.71 8.02 31.64
CA GLN A 345 -5.06 7.55 31.25
C GLN A 345 -5.31 6.10 31.69
N LEU A 346 -4.27 5.26 31.63
CA LEU A 346 -4.34 3.86 32.05
C LEU A 346 -4.13 3.64 33.55
N ASN A 347 -4.01 4.73 34.34
CA ASN A 347 -3.72 4.69 35.79
C ASN A 347 -2.43 3.91 36.13
N LEU A 348 -1.40 4.10 35.34
CA LEU A 348 -0.04 3.55 35.63
C LEU A 348 0.67 4.45 36.65
N ASP A 349 1.71 3.88 37.29
CA ASP A 349 2.71 4.68 38.00
C ASP A 349 3.51 5.51 36.99
N VAL A 350 3.05 6.76 36.77
CA VAL A 350 3.62 7.66 35.77
C VAL A 350 5.10 7.97 36.01
N PRO A 351 5.57 8.27 37.25
CA PRO A 351 6.99 8.46 37.53
C PRO A 351 7.83 7.27 37.13
N ARG A 352 7.41 6.04 37.45
CA ARG A 352 8.09 4.81 37.08
C ARG A 352 8.10 4.62 35.56
N PHE A 353 6.95 4.77 34.91
CA PHE A 353 6.81 4.67 33.46
C PHE A 353 7.71 5.67 32.74
N THR A 354 7.72 6.93 33.17
CA THR A 354 8.57 7.98 32.61
C THR A 354 10.05 7.64 32.74
N LYS A 355 10.47 7.17 33.92
CA LYS A 355 11.86 6.72 34.14
C LYS A 355 12.24 5.57 33.22
N ASP A 356 11.33 4.60 33.04
CA ASP A 356 11.59 3.44 32.17
C ASP A 356 11.77 3.87 30.72
N LEU A 357 11.00 4.84 30.21
CA LEU A 357 11.17 5.42 28.88
C LEU A 357 12.49 6.20 28.75
N ASP A 358 12.79 7.08 29.73
CA ASP A 358 13.97 7.95 29.69
C ASP A 358 15.29 7.16 29.76
N THR A 359 15.26 5.98 30.38
CA THR A 359 16.42 5.09 30.48
C THR A 359 16.46 4.02 29.41
N HIS A 360 15.48 4.01 28.50
CA HIS A 360 15.34 2.96 27.47
C HIS A 360 15.41 1.54 28.05
N ARG A 361 14.78 1.33 29.23
CA ARG A 361 14.87 0.07 29.99
C ARG A 361 14.46 -1.15 29.16
N PHE A 362 13.50 -1.01 28.28
CA PHE A 362 12.94 -2.12 27.49
C PHE A 362 13.49 -2.23 26.07
N LYS A 363 14.35 -1.30 25.64
CA LYS A 363 15.00 -1.37 24.34
C LYS A 363 15.68 -2.72 24.06
N PRO A 364 16.41 -3.35 25.01
CA PRO A 364 17.04 -4.64 24.75
C PRO A 364 16.03 -5.75 24.40
N GLN A 365 14.83 -5.74 24.96
CA GLN A 365 13.78 -6.71 24.63
C GLN A 365 13.20 -6.46 23.24
N VAL A 366 12.95 -5.19 22.89
CA VAL A 366 12.52 -4.81 21.53
C VAL A 366 13.56 -5.22 20.49
N ASP A 367 14.83 -4.96 20.75
CA ASP A 367 15.93 -5.33 19.86
C ASP A 367 16.06 -6.86 19.72
N GLN A 368 15.85 -7.63 20.80
CA GLN A 368 15.88 -9.10 20.78
C GLN A 368 14.74 -9.65 19.91
N ASP A 369 13.52 -9.16 20.07
CA ASP A 369 12.37 -9.57 19.26
C ASP A 369 12.60 -9.26 17.78
N ARG A 370 13.15 -8.08 17.46
CA ARG A 370 13.50 -7.71 16.09
C ARG A 370 14.59 -8.61 15.50
N GLN A 371 15.61 -8.95 16.27
CA GLN A 371 16.65 -9.88 15.83
C GLN A 371 16.10 -11.27 15.57
N GLU A 372 15.18 -11.75 16.42
CA GLU A 372 14.50 -13.02 16.21
C GLU A 372 13.65 -12.98 14.95
N GLY A 373 12.86 -11.92 14.71
CA GLY A 373 12.11 -11.72 13.48
C GLY A 373 13.00 -11.77 12.23
N ASN A 374 14.14 -11.04 12.25
CA ASN A 374 15.11 -11.09 11.16
C ASN A 374 15.63 -12.52 10.89
N ARG A 375 15.94 -13.28 11.94
CA ARG A 375 16.37 -14.69 11.82
C ARG A 375 15.30 -15.59 11.24
N LEU A 376 14.03 -15.30 11.53
CA LEU A 376 12.86 -16.02 11.05
C LEU A 376 12.40 -15.61 9.65
N GLY A 377 13.08 -14.64 9.03
CA GLY A 377 12.72 -14.13 7.71
C GLY A 377 11.54 -13.16 7.71
N VAL A 378 11.24 -12.54 8.86
CA VAL A 378 10.27 -11.45 8.94
C VAL A 378 10.82 -10.25 8.16
N ASP A 379 10.14 -9.87 7.10
CA ASP A 379 10.55 -8.83 6.15
C ASP A 379 9.60 -7.62 6.12
N GLY A 380 8.60 -7.61 7.01
CA GLY A 380 7.63 -6.52 7.18
C GLY A 380 6.61 -6.82 8.27
N THR A 381 5.67 -5.89 8.50
CA THR A 381 4.64 -6.01 9.52
C THR A 381 3.25 -5.67 8.97
N PRO A 382 2.17 -6.30 9.48
CA PRO A 382 2.19 -7.41 10.42
C PRO A 382 2.70 -8.71 9.77
N TYR A 383 3.40 -9.54 10.51
CA TYR A 383 3.86 -10.85 10.05
C TYR A 383 3.46 -11.93 11.07
N PHE A 384 2.82 -12.99 10.60
CA PHE A 384 2.24 -13.99 11.48
C PHE A 384 2.88 -15.37 11.34
N PHE A 385 2.87 -16.10 12.45
CA PHE A 385 3.16 -17.53 12.49
C PHE A 385 2.03 -18.26 13.18
N ILE A 386 1.51 -19.34 12.57
CA ILE A 386 0.58 -20.29 13.19
C ILE A 386 1.33 -21.60 13.40
N ASN A 387 1.45 -22.05 14.66
CA ASN A 387 2.21 -23.24 15.04
C ASN A 387 3.62 -23.28 14.41
N GLY A 388 4.28 -22.11 14.31
CA GLY A 388 5.61 -21.95 13.70
C GLY A 388 5.63 -21.86 12.18
N HIS A 389 4.50 -21.97 11.50
CA HIS A 389 4.40 -21.78 10.05
C HIS A 389 4.13 -20.32 9.71
N ALA A 390 4.96 -19.77 8.85
CA ALA A 390 4.93 -18.36 8.48
C ALA A 390 3.72 -18.01 7.61
N ILE A 391 3.11 -16.85 7.92
CA ILE A 391 2.09 -16.22 7.10
C ILE A 391 2.52 -14.79 6.84
N SER A 392 2.77 -14.46 5.60
CA SER A 392 3.17 -13.10 5.23
C SER A 392 1.94 -12.23 5.01
N GLY A 393 1.94 -11.02 5.62
CA GLY A 393 0.90 -10.01 5.45
C GLY A 393 -0.33 -10.17 6.35
N GLY A 394 -1.22 -9.16 6.30
CA GLY A 394 -2.52 -9.20 6.98
C GLY A 394 -3.47 -10.16 6.28
N ALA A 395 -3.93 -11.19 6.96
CA ALA A 395 -4.98 -12.08 6.50
C ALA A 395 -6.36 -11.55 6.93
N SER A 396 -7.42 -11.84 6.17
CA SER A 396 -8.78 -11.56 6.60
C SER A 396 -9.18 -12.45 7.79
N LEU A 397 -10.23 -12.08 8.50
CA LEU A 397 -10.74 -12.91 9.60
C LEU A 397 -11.05 -14.33 9.14
N GLU A 398 -11.60 -14.50 7.95
CA GLU A 398 -11.95 -15.81 7.40
C GLU A 398 -10.70 -16.62 7.03
N ASP A 399 -9.66 -15.97 6.50
CA ASP A 399 -8.38 -16.63 6.22
C ASP A 399 -7.74 -17.15 7.51
N PHE A 400 -7.74 -16.32 8.58
CA PHE A 400 -7.25 -16.77 9.89
C PHE A 400 -8.06 -17.92 10.46
N LYS A 401 -9.40 -17.88 10.37
CA LYS A 401 -10.25 -18.97 10.84
C LYS A 401 -9.93 -20.27 10.11
N HIS A 402 -9.81 -20.20 8.78
CA HIS A 402 -9.49 -21.37 7.97
C HIS A 402 -8.15 -22.02 8.39
N LEU A 403 -7.13 -21.19 8.61
CA LEU A 403 -5.81 -21.66 9.06
C LEU A 403 -5.83 -22.24 10.46
N ILE A 404 -6.53 -21.60 11.37
CA ILE A 404 -6.67 -22.11 12.75
C ILE A 404 -7.40 -23.44 12.73
N ASP A 405 -8.48 -23.59 11.94
CA ASP A 405 -9.21 -24.83 11.80
C ASP A 405 -8.36 -25.95 11.18
N ALA A 406 -7.48 -25.61 10.23
CA ALA A 406 -6.52 -26.55 9.67
C ALA A 406 -5.49 -26.99 10.72
N ALA A 407 -4.89 -26.04 11.46
CA ALA A 407 -3.94 -26.32 12.52
C ALA A 407 -4.55 -27.15 13.67
N LEU A 408 -5.82 -26.92 14.00
CA LEU A 408 -6.54 -27.72 14.99
C LEU A 408 -6.74 -29.19 14.53
N LYS A 409 -6.98 -29.40 13.24
CA LYS A 409 -7.09 -30.76 12.67
C LYS A 409 -5.76 -31.50 12.72
N GLU A 410 -4.67 -30.82 12.42
CA GLU A 410 -3.31 -31.37 12.49
C GLU A 410 -2.93 -31.80 13.92
N THR A 411 -3.24 -30.96 14.92
CA THR A 411 -2.96 -31.26 16.33
C THR A 411 -3.86 -32.34 16.89
N ALA A 412 -5.03 -32.57 16.32
CA ALA A 412 -5.96 -33.62 16.71
C ALA A 412 -5.69 -34.99 16.03
N ALA A 413 -4.85 -35.01 14.97
CA ALA A 413 -4.47 -36.24 14.32
C ALA A 413 -3.61 -37.12 15.24
N PRO A 414 -3.89 -38.41 15.46
CA PRO A 414 -3.05 -39.28 16.25
C PRO A 414 -1.67 -39.39 15.59
N ILE A 415 -0.62 -39.19 16.40
CA ILE A 415 0.77 -39.36 15.96
C ILE A 415 0.86 -40.77 15.35
N ALA A 416 1.07 -40.84 14.04
CA ALA A 416 1.28 -42.10 13.36
C ALA A 416 2.50 -42.77 14.01
N THR A 417 2.28 -43.87 14.72
CA THR A 417 3.36 -44.70 15.28
C THR A 417 4.24 -45.15 14.11
N PRO A 418 5.56 -44.92 14.19
CA PRO A 418 6.46 -45.41 13.14
C PRO A 418 6.30 -46.92 13.00
N VAL A 419 5.95 -47.38 11.80
CA VAL A 419 5.93 -48.80 11.47
C VAL A 419 7.35 -49.32 11.64
N PRO A 420 7.61 -50.32 12.52
CA PRO A 420 8.94 -50.88 12.65
C PRO A 420 9.37 -51.47 11.30
N ALA A 421 10.54 -51.03 10.83
CA ALA A 421 11.15 -51.60 9.63
C ALA A 421 11.36 -53.12 9.82
N ARG A 422 10.83 -53.87 8.88
CA ARG A 422 11.09 -55.31 8.79
C ARG A 422 12.41 -55.57 8.11
#